data_e2ff178a4b1def850414ce9be5706b57
#
_entry.id   e2ff178a4b1def850414ce9be5706b57
#
_cell.length_a   1.000
_cell.length_b   1.000
_cell.length_c   1.000
_cell.angle_alpha   90.00
_cell.angle_beta   90.00
_cell.angle_gamma   90.00
#
_symmetry.space_group_name_H-M   'P 1'
#
loop_
_entity.id
_entity.type
_entity.pdbx_description
1 polymer ?
#
loop_
_entity_poly.entity_id
_entity_poly.type
_entity_poly.pdbx_seq_one_letter_code
_entity_poly.pdbx_strand_id
1 'polypeptide(L)'
;VAVLILAGRQLGMEVLVHDCAHSVFFERKRVNELVGNWLCGGLTNTNLYRYRDYHLGHHHYAGTDKDPDLYLAQMYPVERNSMRRKLLRDITGRTGSRDTWRQLRRMTPVRNAPFFVMHAILIGSLTLAGAPWAYLLWWVAYVFVYPLITRIRYMGEHGVAIDYASADPRENTSSTNAAWWERLLVAPNRVNYHLEHHLLASVPLYRLPAMQSLLKA
;
A
#
# COMPACT_ATOMS: atom_id res chain seq x y z
N VAL A 1 -17.80 2.96 10.77
CA VAL A 1 -17.84 2.29 9.46
C VAL A 1 -17.15 3.14 8.41
N ALA A 2 -17.59 4.41 8.16
CA ALA A 2 -17.04 5.26 7.08
C ALA A 2 -15.51 5.39 7.11
N VAL A 3 -14.90 5.64 8.27
CA VAL A 3 -13.44 5.78 8.44
C VAL A 3 -12.71 4.48 8.09
N LEU A 4 -13.25 3.31 8.42
CA LEU A 4 -12.67 2.01 8.06
C LEU A 4 -12.68 1.81 6.53
N ILE A 5 -13.82 2.07 5.89
CA ILE A 5 -13.95 1.97 4.44
C ILE A 5 -12.99 2.95 3.76
N LEU A 6 -12.91 4.18 4.25
CA LEU A 6 -12.04 5.21 3.70
C LEU A 6 -10.57 4.81 3.79
N ALA A 7 -10.11 4.27 4.93
CA ALA A 7 -8.76 3.76 5.08
C ALA A 7 -8.47 2.59 4.11
N GLY A 8 -9.43 1.68 3.92
CA GLY A 8 -9.31 0.62 2.92
C GLY A 8 -9.23 1.15 1.48
N ARG A 9 -9.92 2.28 1.19
CA ARG A 9 -9.82 2.93 -0.13
C ARG A 9 -8.50 3.67 -0.32
N GLN A 10 -7.96 4.27 0.75
CA GLN A 10 -6.61 4.84 0.73
C GLN A 10 -5.56 3.75 0.43
N LEU A 11 -5.65 2.59 1.09
CA LEU A 11 -4.82 1.44 0.74
C LEU A 11 -5.06 0.99 -0.71
N GLY A 12 -6.31 0.98 -1.19
CA GLY A 12 -6.62 0.66 -2.58
C GLY A 12 -5.94 1.58 -3.59
N MET A 13 -5.81 2.87 -3.28
CA MET A 13 -5.06 3.81 -4.12
C MET A 13 -3.56 3.50 -4.13
N GLU A 14 -2.97 3.17 -2.98
CA GLU A 14 -1.56 2.75 -2.91
C GLU A 14 -1.31 1.46 -3.72
N VAL A 15 -2.24 0.52 -3.69
CA VAL A 15 -2.17 -0.69 -4.51
C VAL A 15 -2.28 -0.38 -6.01
N LEU A 16 -3.03 0.65 -6.41
CA LEU A 16 -3.03 1.13 -7.81
C LEU A 16 -1.72 1.86 -8.16
N VAL A 17 -1.14 2.63 -7.24
CA VAL A 17 0.21 3.20 -7.43
C VAL A 17 1.24 2.10 -7.67
N HIS A 18 1.14 1.00 -6.92
CA HIS A 18 1.99 -0.18 -7.07
C HIS A 18 1.92 -0.77 -8.49
N ASP A 19 0.72 -1.06 -9.03
CA ASP A 19 0.57 -1.57 -10.40
C ASP A 19 1.04 -0.57 -11.45
N CYS A 20 0.78 0.72 -11.23
CA CYS A 20 1.29 1.78 -12.08
C CYS A 20 2.83 1.89 -12.01
N ALA A 21 3.45 1.54 -10.88
CA ALA A 21 4.90 1.50 -10.75
C ALA A 21 5.51 0.39 -11.61
N HIS A 22 4.86 -0.77 -11.69
CA HIS A 22 5.22 -1.84 -12.64
C HIS A 22 4.84 -1.52 -14.09
N SER A 23 4.06 -0.46 -14.33
CA SER A 23 3.54 -0.08 -15.66
C SER A 23 2.63 -1.14 -16.28
N VAL A 24 1.89 -1.90 -15.49
CA VAL A 24 1.06 -3.03 -15.92
C VAL A 24 -0.45 -2.78 -15.83
N PHE A 25 -0.89 -1.74 -15.11
CA PHE A 25 -2.32 -1.49 -14.92
C PHE A 25 -2.99 -1.02 -16.21
N PHE A 26 -2.31 -0.18 -17.01
CA PHE A 26 -2.73 0.26 -18.34
C PHE A 26 -1.68 -0.14 -19.39
N GLU A 27 -2.11 -0.35 -20.63
CA GLU A 27 -1.20 -0.66 -21.74
C GLU A 27 -0.19 0.45 -22.02
N ARG A 28 -0.61 1.72 -21.86
CA ARG A 28 0.24 2.88 -22.12
C ARG A 28 0.96 3.31 -20.84
N LYS A 29 2.31 3.29 -20.87
CA LYS A 29 3.16 3.75 -19.76
C LYS A 29 2.77 5.15 -19.24
N ARG A 30 2.52 6.10 -20.14
CA ARG A 30 2.14 7.48 -19.77
C ARG A 30 0.83 7.53 -18.96
N VAL A 31 -0.12 6.63 -19.24
CA VAL A 31 -1.37 6.56 -18.48
C VAL A 31 -1.12 6.00 -17.09
N ASN A 32 -0.27 4.95 -16.96
CA ASN A 32 0.16 4.48 -15.64
C ASN A 32 0.83 5.61 -14.84
N GLU A 33 1.68 6.40 -15.46
CA GLU A 33 2.38 7.49 -14.78
C GLU A 33 1.43 8.62 -14.37
N LEU A 34 0.47 8.98 -15.22
CA LEU A 34 -0.52 10.01 -14.91
C LEU A 34 -1.44 9.55 -13.75
N VAL A 35 -2.04 8.36 -13.89
CA VAL A 35 -2.98 7.84 -12.88
C VAL A 35 -2.24 7.53 -11.57
N GLY A 36 -1.10 6.86 -11.64
CA GLY A 36 -0.34 6.47 -10.46
C GLY A 36 0.23 7.66 -9.69
N ASN A 37 0.79 8.66 -10.39
CA ASN A 37 1.43 9.80 -9.71
C ASN A 37 0.44 10.90 -9.32
N TRP A 38 -0.53 11.23 -10.19
CA TRP A 38 -1.45 12.34 -9.93
C TRP A 38 -2.70 11.90 -9.21
N LEU A 39 -3.47 10.97 -9.78
CA LEU A 39 -4.76 10.60 -9.21
C LEU A 39 -4.61 9.82 -7.91
N CYS A 40 -3.89 8.71 -7.93
CA CYS A 40 -3.76 7.84 -6.75
C CYS A 40 -2.68 8.36 -5.78
N GLY A 41 -1.45 8.52 -6.25
CA GLY A 41 -0.34 8.98 -5.43
C GLY A 41 -0.50 10.42 -4.93
N GLY A 42 -1.19 11.29 -5.69
CA GLY A 42 -1.53 12.63 -5.22
C GLY A 42 -2.40 12.62 -3.97
N LEU A 43 -3.38 11.73 -3.90
CA LEU A 43 -4.26 11.63 -2.73
C LEU A 43 -3.58 11.00 -1.51
N THR A 44 -2.59 10.13 -1.71
CA THR A 44 -1.89 9.42 -0.61
C THR A 44 -0.50 9.98 -0.31
N ASN A 45 -0.09 11.07 -1.01
CA ASN A 45 1.23 11.66 -0.93
C ASN A 45 2.37 10.71 -1.33
N THR A 46 2.10 9.80 -2.26
CA THR A 46 3.07 8.86 -2.79
C THR A 46 3.58 9.32 -4.16
N ASN A 47 4.85 9.61 -4.25
CA ASN A 47 5.48 9.91 -5.54
C ASN A 47 5.77 8.60 -6.28
N LEU A 48 5.09 8.36 -7.40
CA LEU A 48 5.19 7.14 -8.18
C LEU A 48 6.62 6.76 -8.57
N TYR A 49 7.43 7.74 -8.98
CA TYR A 49 8.78 7.46 -9.49
C TYR A 49 9.70 6.96 -8.38
N ARG A 50 9.66 7.61 -7.22
CA ARG A 50 10.42 7.17 -6.04
C ARG A 50 9.94 5.83 -5.49
N TYR A 51 8.63 5.64 -5.50
CA TYR A 51 8.03 4.37 -5.10
C TYR A 51 8.45 3.26 -6.07
N ARG A 52 8.44 3.53 -7.37
CA ARG A 52 8.91 2.59 -8.40
C ARG A 52 10.35 2.15 -8.15
N ASP A 53 11.26 3.09 -7.97
CA ASP A 53 12.68 2.77 -7.72
C ASP A 53 12.85 1.91 -6.47
N TYR A 54 12.18 2.28 -5.39
CA TYR A 54 12.18 1.55 -4.13
C TYR A 54 11.59 0.14 -4.29
N HIS A 55 10.42 0.03 -4.90
CA HIS A 55 9.65 -1.20 -5.01
C HIS A 55 10.26 -2.19 -6.02
N LEU A 56 10.78 -1.73 -7.14
CA LEU A 56 11.53 -2.59 -8.07
C LEU A 56 12.84 -3.07 -7.44
N GLY A 57 13.46 -2.25 -6.58
CA GLY A 57 14.57 -2.66 -5.74
C GLY A 57 14.19 -3.79 -4.79
N HIS A 58 13.03 -3.71 -4.14
CA HIS A 58 12.50 -4.80 -3.32
C HIS A 58 12.31 -6.09 -4.13
N HIS A 59 11.63 -6.06 -5.29
CA HIS A 59 11.49 -7.24 -6.14
C HIS A 59 12.83 -7.85 -6.58
N HIS A 60 13.81 -7.00 -6.91
CA HIS A 60 15.11 -7.47 -7.39
C HIS A 60 15.97 -8.08 -6.29
N TYR A 61 15.87 -7.57 -5.06
CA TYR A 61 16.71 -7.95 -3.94
C TYR A 61 15.97 -8.69 -2.82
N ALA A 62 14.71 -9.06 -3.03
CA ALA A 62 13.90 -9.73 -2.02
C ALA A 62 14.65 -10.93 -1.40
N GLY A 63 14.65 -11.01 -0.08
CA GLY A 63 15.35 -12.03 0.67
C GLY A 63 16.86 -11.81 0.81
N THR A 64 17.43 -10.72 0.32
CA THR A 64 18.86 -10.39 0.49
C THR A 64 19.05 -9.19 1.44
N ASP A 65 20.29 -8.96 1.86
CA ASP A 65 20.69 -7.80 2.68
C ASP A 65 20.49 -6.44 1.99
N LYS A 66 20.28 -6.44 0.67
CA LYS A 66 20.00 -5.25 -0.14
C LYS A 66 18.52 -4.94 -0.30
N ASP A 67 17.65 -5.83 0.16
CA ASP A 67 16.20 -5.61 0.09
C ASP A 67 15.80 -4.41 0.97
N PRO A 68 15.25 -3.34 0.41
CA PRO A 68 14.82 -2.18 1.18
C PRO A 68 13.71 -2.48 2.19
N ASP A 69 12.97 -3.59 2.03
CA ASP A 69 11.89 -4.04 2.92
C ASP A 69 12.32 -5.13 3.91
N LEU A 70 13.56 -5.63 3.83
CA LEU A 70 14.04 -6.71 4.70
C LEU A 70 13.83 -6.41 6.19
N TYR A 71 14.05 -5.17 6.63
CA TYR A 71 13.86 -4.77 8.02
C TYR A 71 12.41 -4.90 8.51
N LEU A 72 11.43 -4.87 7.61
CA LEU A 72 10.02 -5.09 7.93
C LEU A 72 9.73 -6.59 8.09
N ALA A 73 10.26 -7.44 7.22
CA ALA A 73 10.11 -8.89 7.28
C ALA A 73 10.80 -9.46 8.53
N GLN A 74 12.03 -9.05 8.83
CA GLN A 74 12.80 -9.44 10.02
C GLN A 74 12.11 -9.13 11.36
N MET A 75 11.07 -8.28 11.36
CA MET A 75 10.28 -8.03 12.55
C MET A 75 9.37 -9.21 12.93
N TYR A 76 9.19 -10.19 12.07
CA TYR A 76 8.29 -11.32 12.28
C TYR A 76 9.06 -12.65 12.32
N PRO A 77 8.62 -13.62 13.12
CA PRO A 77 7.50 -13.54 14.08
C PRO A 77 7.81 -12.63 15.27
N VAL A 78 6.79 -12.01 15.85
CA VAL A 78 6.90 -11.17 17.04
C VAL A 78 6.16 -11.77 18.23
N GLU A 79 6.67 -11.53 19.43
CA GLU A 79 5.97 -11.86 20.67
C GLU A 79 4.61 -11.14 20.78
N ARG A 80 3.65 -11.79 21.44
CA ARG A 80 2.27 -11.25 21.63
C ARG A 80 2.26 -9.83 22.21
N ASN A 81 3.10 -9.56 23.22
CA ASN A 81 3.17 -8.23 23.82
C ASN A 81 3.76 -7.18 22.87
N SER A 82 4.72 -7.57 22.04
CA SER A 82 5.28 -6.70 21.01
C SER A 82 4.22 -6.37 19.96
N MET A 83 3.45 -7.36 19.49
CA MET A 83 2.34 -7.16 18.57
C MET A 83 1.29 -6.20 19.16
N ARG A 84 0.84 -6.45 20.40
CA ARG A 84 -0.12 -5.57 21.08
C ARG A 84 0.37 -4.12 21.11
N ARG A 85 1.63 -3.88 21.46
CA ARG A 85 2.22 -2.51 21.45
C ARG A 85 2.21 -1.88 20.05
N LYS A 86 2.49 -2.67 19.00
CA LYS A 86 2.48 -2.21 17.61
C LYS A 86 1.05 -1.79 17.21
N LEU A 87 0.07 -2.64 17.43
CA LEU A 87 -1.34 -2.37 17.11
C LEU A 87 -1.89 -1.16 17.88
N LEU A 88 -1.56 -1.04 19.19
CA LEU A 88 -1.94 0.13 19.97
C LEU A 88 -1.36 1.43 19.44
N ARG A 89 -0.09 1.44 19.01
CA ARG A 89 0.53 2.62 18.39
C ARG A 89 -0.14 3.01 17.08
N ASP A 90 -0.60 2.04 16.32
CA ASP A 90 -1.28 2.30 15.05
C ASP A 90 -2.67 2.88 15.31
N ILE A 91 -3.52 2.22 16.12
CA ILE A 91 -4.90 2.64 16.36
C ILE A 91 -5.00 3.94 17.18
N THR A 92 -3.99 4.25 18.00
CA THR A 92 -3.93 5.53 18.73
C THR A 92 -3.40 6.68 17.87
N GLY A 93 -3.07 6.42 16.60
CA GLY A 93 -2.56 7.42 15.65
C GLY A 93 -1.09 7.78 15.86
N ARG A 94 -0.38 7.20 16.82
CA ARG A 94 1.03 7.54 17.10
C ARG A 94 1.92 7.20 15.89
N THR A 95 1.69 6.07 15.22
CA THR A 95 2.40 5.70 13.99
C THR A 95 2.04 6.67 12.87
N GLY A 96 0.76 6.85 12.58
CA GLY A 96 0.31 7.71 11.49
C GLY A 96 0.72 9.17 11.64
N SER A 97 0.59 9.74 12.85
CA SER A 97 1.02 11.13 13.11
C SER A 97 2.52 11.30 12.90
N ARG A 98 3.34 10.37 13.38
CA ARG A 98 4.79 10.39 13.19
C ARG A 98 5.15 10.33 11.70
N ASP A 99 4.51 9.43 10.96
CA ASP A 99 4.85 9.21 9.55
C ASP A 99 4.32 10.35 8.67
N THR A 100 3.10 10.87 8.96
CA THR A 100 2.57 12.10 8.34
C THR A 100 3.49 13.30 8.60
N TRP A 101 3.95 13.49 9.83
CA TRP A 101 4.87 14.57 10.17
C TRP A 101 6.20 14.47 9.41
N ARG A 102 6.76 13.26 9.32
CA ARG A 102 7.97 13.00 8.53
C ARG A 102 7.79 13.32 7.04
N GLN A 103 6.63 12.96 6.49
CA GLN A 103 6.28 13.29 5.11
C GLN A 103 6.18 14.81 4.93
N LEU A 104 5.40 15.49 5.75
CA LEU A 104 5.20 16.96 5.67
C LEU A 104 6.53 17.74 5.73
N ARG A 105 7.42 17.35 6.64
CA ARG A 105 8.75 18.00 6.77
C ARG A 105 9.64 17.82 5.53
N ARG A 106 9.37 16.86 4.68
CA ARG A 106 10.13 16.54 3.46
C ARG A 106 9.44 17.00 2.19
N MET A 107 8.24 17.58 2.30
CA MET A 107 7.50 18.06 1.14
C MET A 107 8.16 19.29 0.52
N THR A 108 8.11 19.35 -0.82
CA THR A 108 8.44 20.54 -1.57
C THR A 108 7.32 20.83 -2.58
N PRO A 109 7.02 22.10 -2.90
CA PRO A 109 5.90 22.45 -3.79
C PRO A 109 5.96 21.70 -5.12
N VAL A 110 7.12 21.66 -5.76
CA VAL A 110 7.28 21.04 -7.09
C VAL A 110 7.11 19.52 -7.03
N ARG A 111 7.80 18.86 -6.11
CA ARG A 111 7.76 17.39 -6.01
C ARG A 111 6.40 16.86 -5.56
N ASN A 112 5.74 17.58 -4.66
CA ASN A 112 4.45 17.18 -4.11
C ASN A 112 3.28 17.96 -4.74
N ALA A 113 3.47 18.58 -5.91
CA ALA A 113 2.40 19.25 -6.64
C ALA A 113 1.15 18.35 -6.84
N PRO A 114 1.27 17.05 -7.17
CA PRO A 114 0.10 16.17 -7.24
C PRO A 114 -0.70 16.12 -5.94
N PHE A 115 -0.04 16.06 -4.79
CA PHE A 115 -0.71 16.07 -3.49
C PHE A 115 -1.49 17.37 -3.27
N PHE A 116 -0.86 18.53 -3.45
CA PHE A 116 -1.52 19.82 -3.23
C PHE A 116 -2.72 20.00 -4.16
N VAL A 117 -2.57 19.67 -5.44
CA VAL A 117 -3.64 19.79 -6.43
C VAL A 117 -4.79 18.85 -6.11
N MET A 118 -4.50 17.57 -5.85
CA MET A 118 -5.56 16.58 -5.60
C MET A 118 -6.30 16.84 -4.28
N HIS A 119 -5.60 17.30 -3.23
CA HIS A 119 -6.25 17.70 -2.00
C HIS A 119 -7.05 18.99 -2.13
N ALA A 120 -6.60 19.96 -2.94
CA ALA A 120 -7.40 21.13 -3.27
C ALA A 120 -8.68 20.77 -4.02
N ILE A 121 -8.60 19.85 -4.98
CA ILE A 121 -9.76 19.31 -5.70
C ILE A 121 -10.70 18.58 -4.71
N LEU A 122 -10.17 17.73 -3.84
CA LEU A 122 -10.96 17.01 -2.85
C LEU A 122 -11.70 17.96 -1.90
N ILE A 123 -10.99 18.94 -1.32
CA ILE A 123 -11.60 19.96 -0.43
C ILE A 123 -12.65 20.77 -1.19
N GLY A 124 -12.32 21.25 -2.41
CA GLY A 124 -13.24 22.01 -3.25
C GLY A 124 -14.51 21.22 -3.57
N SER A 125 -14.37 19.94 -3.94
CA SER A 125 -15.51 19.05 -4.23
C SER A 125 -16.40 18.85 -3.00
N LEU A 126 -15.81 18.62 -1.83
CA LEU A 126 -16.54 18.46 -0.57
C LEU A 126 -17.23 19.77 -0.14
N THR A 127 -16.62 20.92 -0.40
CA THR A 127 -17.20 22.22 -0.11
C THR A 127 -18.42 22.48 -1.02
N LEU A 128 -18.31 22.19 -2.31
CA LEU A 128 -19.43 22.29 -3.25
C LEU A 128 -20.58 21.33 -2.89
N ALA A 129 -20.26 20.17 -2.32
CA ALA A 129 -21.25 19.21 -1.83
C ALA A 129 -21.83 19.58 -0.45
N GLY A 130 -21.48 20.73 0.13
CA GLY A 130 -21.96 21.17 1.45
C GLY A 130 -21.37 20.39 2.64
N ALA A 131 -20.31 19.61 2.44
CA ALA A 131 -19.73 18.76 3.48
C ALA A 131 -18.19 18.93 3.63
N PRO A 132 -17.65 20.16 3.76
CA PRO A 132 -16.19 20.38 3.86
C PRO A 132 -15.58 19.68 5.08
N TRP A 133 -16.33 19.49 6.16
CA TRP A 133 -15.93 18.76 7.35
C TRP A 133 -15.56 17.29 7.07
N ALA A 134 -16.11 16.70 6.01
CA ALA A 134 -15.80 15.32 5.63
C ALA A 134 -14.33 15.13 5.25
N TYR A 135 -13.61 16.20 4.93
CA TYR A 135 -12.15 16.16 4.74
C TYR A 135 -11.39 15.73 6.00
N LEU A 136 -11.93 16.02 7.20
CA LEU A 136 -11.33 15.53 8.45
C LEU A 136 -11.38 14.00 8.54
N LEU A 137 -12.41 13.35 7.99
CA LEU A 137 -12.51 11.89 7.97
C LEU A 137 -11.39 11.26 7.15
N TRP A 138 -10.91 11.95 6.10
CA TRP A 138 -9.75 11.51 5.32
C TRP A 138 -8.52 11.35 6.21
N TRP A 139 -8.23 12.38 7.02
CA TRP A 139 -7.06 12.37 7.91
C TRP A 139 -7.24 11.45 9.11
N VAL A 140 -8.44 11.34 9.66
CA VAL A 140 -8.74 10.37 10.72
C VAL A 140 -8.49 8.95 10.19
N ALA A 141 -8.95 8.62 8.99
CA ALA A 141 -8.68 7.33 8.37
C ALA A 141 -7.18 7.11 8.16
N TYR A 142 -6.48 8.10 7.61
CA TYR A 142 -5.07 8.02 7.27
C TYR A 142 -4.15 7.91 8.50
N VAL A 143 -4.49 8.60 9.58
CA VAL A 143 -3.65 8.65 10.79
C VAL A 143 -3.92 7.48 11.74
N PHE A 144 -5.18 7.09 11.93
CA PHE A 144 -5.56 6.14 12.98
C PHE A 144 -5.86 4.73 12.47
N VAL A 145 -6.24 4.57 11.21
CA VAL A 145 -6.69 3.27 10.70
C VAL A 145 -5.77 2.74 9.60
N TYR A 146 -5.32 3.58 8.69
CA TYR A 146 -4.46 3.18 7.58
C TYR A 146 -3.18 2.45 8.04
N PRO A 147 -2.42 2.90 9.08
CA PRO A 147 -1.25 2.16 9.56
C PRO A 147 -1.57 0.76 10.10
N LEU A 148 -2.76 0.59 10.70
CA LEU A 148 -3.21 -0.70 11.20
C LEU A 148 -3.47 -1.66 10.05
N ILE A 149 -4.25 -1.25 9.04
CA ILE A 149 -4.61 -2.12 7.91
C ILE A 149 -3.38 -2.44 7.03
N THR A 150 -2.46 -1.51 6.85
CA THR A 150 -1.19 -1.76 6.13
C THR A 150 -0.30 -2.74 6.88
N ARG A 151 -0.26 -2.70 8.21
CA ARG A 151 0.45 -3.68 9.02
C ARG A 151 -0.14 -5.08 8.86
N ILE A 152 -1.48 -5.21 8.96
CA ILE A 152 -2.16 -6.50 8.79
C ILE A 152 -1.88 -7.06 7.40
N ARG A 153 -1.96 -6.21 6.36
CA ARG A 153 -1.62 -6.58 4.99
C ARG A 153 -0.20 -7.12 4.90
N TYR A 154 0.79 -6.35 5.38
CA TYR A 154 2.20 -6.71 5.31
C TYR A 154 2.51 -8.03 6.03
N MET A 155 1.86 -8.27 7.18
CA MET A 155 1.96 -9.57 7.87
C MET A 155 1.49 -10.73 6.99
N GLY A 156 0.41 -10.56 6.24
CA GLY A 156 -0.11 -11.58 5.33
C GLY A 156 0.74 -11.79 4.08
N GLU A 157 1.58 -10.83 3.72
CA GLU A 157 2.41 -10.87 2.51
C GLU A 157 3.82 -11.42 2.79
N HIS A 158 4.48 -10.92 3.83
CA HIS A 158 5.87 -11.26 4.15
C HIS A 158 6.07 -11.74 5.60
N GLY A 159 5.18 -11.36 6.53
CA GLY A 159 5.36 -11.67 7.96
C GLY A 159 5.08 -13.13 8.33
N VAL A 160 4.40 -13.89 7.45
CA VAL A 160 4.11 -15.33 7.60
C VAL A 160 4.89 -16.18 6.59
N ALA A 161 5.84 -15.59 5.88
CA ALA A 161 6.72 -16.27 4.95
C ALA A 161 7.54 -17.36 5.67
N ILE A 162 7.90 -18.41 4.94
CA ILE A 162 8.66 -19.58 5.48
C ILE A 162 10.06 -19.14 5.88
N ASP A 163 10.73 -18.42 4.98
CA ASP A 163 12.07 -17.84 5.21
C ASP A 163 12.17 -16.48 4.49
N TYR A 164 12.13 -15.41 5.26
CA TYR A 164 12.24 -14.05 4.72
C TYR A 164 13.64 -13.73 4.14
N ALA A 165 14.65 -14.56 4.44
CA ALA A 165 16.01 -14.40 3.94
C ALA A 165 16.30 -15.25 2.70
N SER A 166 15.36 -16.05 2.24
CA SER A 166 15.47 -16.80 0.98
C SER A 166 15.31 -15.88 -0.23
N ALA A 167 16.06 -16.12 -1.28
CA ALA A 167 15.86 -15.46 -2.58
C ALA A 167 14.72 -16.07 -3.40
N ASP A 168 14.12 -17.19 -2.96
CA ASP A 168 12.98 -17.81 -3.62
C ASP A 168 11.67 -17.13 -3.16
N PRO A 169 10.89 -16.51 -4.08
CA PRO A 169 9.62 -15.88 -3.73
C PRO A 169 8.63 -16.82 -3.03
N ARG A 170 8.70 -18.13 -3.26
CA ARG A 170 7.84 -19.13 -2.63
C ARG A 170 8.11 -19.28 -1.13
N GLU A 171 9.28 -18.86 -0.68
CA GLU A 171 9.71 -18.96 0.73
C GLU A 171 9.63 -17.61 1.44
N ASN A 172 9.94 -16.50 0.74
CA ASN A 172 10.00 -15.15 1.33
C ASN A 172 8.69 -14.37 1.21
N THR A 173 7.69 -14.89 0.50
CA THR A 173 6.42 -14.21 0.22
C THR A 173 5.26 -15.17 0.36
N SER A 174 4.07 -14.66 0.62
CA SER A 174 2.86 -15.47 0.72
C SER A 174 1.64 -14.80 0.10
N SER A 175 0.69 -15.61 -0.36
CA SER A 175 -0.64 -15.19 -0.77
C SER A 175 -1.68 -15.62 0.25
N THR A 176 -2.69 -14.80 0.46
CA THR A 176 -3.76 -15.07 1.43
C THR A 176 -5.13 -15.21 0.76
N ASN A 177 -6.01 -16.03 1.36
CA ASN A 177 -7.40 -16.08 0.96
C ASN A 177 -8.14 -14.93 1.65
N ALA A 178 -8.63 -13.97 0.86
CA ALA A 178 -9.33 -12.81 1.37
C ALA A 178 -10.86 -12.95 1.20
N ALA A 179 -11.61 -12.82 2.29
CA ALA A 179 -13.06 -12.67 2.27
C ALA A 179 -13.47 -11.35 1.62
N TRP A 180 -14.75 -11.17 1.29
CA TRP A 180 -15.24 -9.95 0.62
C TRP A 180 -14.96 -8.67 1.43
N TRP A 181 -15.11 -8.72 2.75
CA TRP A 181 -14.85 -7.58 3.63
C TRP A 181 -13.35 -7.30 3.82
N GLU A 182 -12.49 -8.33 3.76
CA GLU A 182 -11.03 -8.16 3.75
C GLU A 182 -10.57 -7.48 2.46
N ARG A 183 -11.17 -7.84 1.32
CA ARG A 183 -10.93 -7.14 0.03
C ARG A 183 -11.38 -5.68 0.06
N LEU A 184 -12.34 -5.35 0.91
CA LEU A 184 -12.75 -3.96 1.11
C LEU A 184 -11.76 -3.16 1.95
N LEU A 185 -11.09 -3.79 2.92
CA LEU A 185 -10.28 -3.16 3.95
C LEU A 185 -8.77 -3.37 3.76
N VAL A 186 -8.31 -4.61 3.90
CA VAL A 186 -6.87 -4.95 4.01
C VAL A 186 -6.28 -5.55 2.73
N ALA A 187 -7.10 -6.07 1.84
CA ALA A 187 -6.68 -6.74 0.61
C ALA A 187 -7.35 -6.15 -0.67
N PRO A 188 -7.40 -4.81 -0.85
CA PRO A 188 -8.04 -4.21 -2.01
C PRO A 188 -7.32 -4.61 -3.31
N ASN A 189 -8.07 -4.53 -4.42
CA ASN A 189 -7.54 -4.70 -5.79
C ASN A 189 -6.76 -6.00 -6.02
N ARG A 190 -7.07 -7.09 -5.30
CA ARG A 190 -6.41 -8.39 -5.43
C ARG A 190 -4.96 -8.43 -4.94
N VAL A 191 -4.52 -7.48 -4.13
CA VAL A 191 -3.15 -7.46 -3.60
C VAL A 191 -2.82 -8.68 -2.72
N ASN A 192 -3.83 -9.41 -2.25
CA ASN A 192 -3.66 -10.66 -1.51
C ASN A 192 -3.05 -11.82 -2.33
N TYR A 193 -2.93 -11.69 -3.65
CA TYR A 193 -2.19 -12.61 -4.53
C TYR A 193 -0.72 -12.19 -4.64
N HIS A 194 -0.07 -12.00 -3.51
CA HIS A 194 1.21 -11.33 -3.45
C HIS A 194 2.38 -12.25 -3.88
N LEU A 195 2.30 -13.55 -3.59
CA LEU A 195 3.24 -14.55 -4.11
C LEU A 195 3.21 -14.59 -5.64
N GLU A 196 2.03 -14.67 -6.24
CA GLU A 196 1.87 -14.67 -7.69
C GLU A 196 2.43 -13.40 -8.31
N HIS A 197 2.27 -12.26 -7.63
CA HIS A 197 2.85 -11.01 -8.05
C HIS A 197 4.39 -11.03 -8.00
N HIS A 198 5.00 -11.57 -6.95
CA HIS A 198 6.46 -11.71 -6.86
C HIS A 198 7.02 -12.71 -7.88
N LEU A 199 6.27 -13.76 -8.22
CA LEU A 199 6.67 -14.71 -9.27
C LEU A 199 6.68 -14.06 -10.66
N LEU A 200 5.73 -13.18 -10.96
CA LEU A 200 5.64 -12.52 -12.26
C LEU A 200 5.00 -11.13 -12.14
N ALA A 201 5.79 -10.14 -11.75
CA ALA A 201 5.37 -8.76 -11.52
C ALA A 201 4.85 -8.02 -12.77
N SER A 202 4.99 -8.61 -13.97
CA SER A 202 4.42 -8.09 -15.21
C SER A 202 2.94 -8.43 -15.40
N VAL A 203 2.36 -9.24 -14.52
CA VAL A 203 0.92 -9.56 -14.53
C VAL A 203 0.17 -8.55 -13.67
N PRO A 204 -0.81 -7.79 -14.21
CA PRO A 204 -1.58 -6.84 -13.42
C PRO A 204 -2.44 -7.55 -12.37
N LEU A 205 -2.64 -6.89 -11.22
CA LEU A 205 -3.35 -7.46 -10.06
C LEU A 205 -4.71 -8.06 -10.40
N TYR A 206 -5.45 -7.48 -11.32
CA TYR A 206 -6.77 -8.01 -11.72
C TYR A 206 -6.69 -9.36 -12.48
N ARG A 207 -5.50 -9.76 -12.97
CA ARG A 207 -5.24 -11.05 -13.64
C ARG A 207 -4.60 -12.10 -12.72
N LEU A 208 -4.07 -11.74 -11.56
CA LEU A 208 -3.42 -12.67 -10.64
C LEU A 208 -4.30 -13.83 -10.19
N PRO A 209 -5.64 -13.69 -10.00
CA PRO A 209 -6.49 -14.86 -9.70
C PRO A 209 -6.47 -15.93 -10.81
N ALA A 210 -6.45 -15.51 -12.07
CA ALA A 210 -6.34 -16.45 -13.20
C ALA A 210 -4.94 -17.09 -13.26
N MET A 211 -3.88 -16.33 -13.00
CA MET A 211 -2.52 -16.85 -12.87
C MET A 211 -2.44 -17.91 -11.77
N GLN A 212 -2.97 -17.65 -10.58
CA GLN A 212 -2.99 -18.64 -9.50
C GLN A 212 -3.69 -19.95 -9.91
N SER A 213 -4.81 -19.85 -10.65
CA SER A 213 -5.51 -21.03 -11.13
C SER A 213 -4.66 -21.85 -12.09
N LEU A 214 -3.86 -21.22 -12.93
CA LEU A 214 -2.93 -21.90 -13.84
C LEU A 214 -1.75 -22.54 -13.10
N LEU A 215 -1.26 -21.90 -12.03
CA LEU A 215 -0.15 -22.44 -11.23
C LEU A 215 -0.56 -23.68 -10.37
N LYS A 216 -1.86 -23.87 -10.14
CA LYS A 216 -2.41 -24.98 -9.36
C LYS A 216 -2.87 -26.15 -10.22
N ALA A 217 -2.95 -25.98 -11.55
CA ALA A 217 -3.36 -27.01 -12.51
C ALA A 217 -2.21 -27.92 -12.88
#